data_7e2610c00b3604fd6ebfc76674ce03a1
#
_entry.id   7e2610c00b3604fd6ebfc76674ce03a1
#
_cell.length_a   1.000
_cell.length_b   1.000
_cell.length_c   1.000
_cell.angle_alpha   90.00
_cell.angle_beta   90.00
_cell.angle_gamma   90.00
#
_symmetry.space_group_name_H-M   'P 1'
#
loop_
_entity.id
_entity.type
_entity.pdbx_description
1 polymer ?
#
loop_
_entity_poly.entity_id
_entity_poly.type
_entity_poly.pdbx_seq_one_letter_code
_entity_poly.pdbx_strand_id
1 'polypeptide(L)'
;MNQILYKCKLENTPNANIENRRNFITIFSISISLLTIAILLYFIMKYNFAKNSNISQNIVSNFNIKTLYSDNTNYNSSLISSEDYSEPFVIGLIEIEKINIVYPILSTSSEDLLKLSPCRFAGPMPNEIGNLCIAGHNYANNTHFGKIDVLNKGDLIKIYDVNGNFLIYKIYDIYETKYNDLSCTNQNTNGMKEITLITCNNINGNRIVVKARANKK
;
A
#
# COMPACT_ATOMS: atom_id res chain seq x y z
N MET A 1 -65.04 36.03 60.36
CA MET A 1 -64.56 36.67 59.14
C MET A 1 -63.18 36.12 58.89
N ASN A 2 -63.04 34.97 58.18
CA ASN A 2 -61.77 34.27 57.96
C ASN A 2 -61.23 34.58 56.55
N GLN A 3 -60.17 35.38 56.48
CA GLN A 3 -59.44 35.59 55.24
C GLN A 3 -58.47 34.42 55.02
N ILE A 4 -58.77 33.62 54.02
CA ILE A 4 -57.85 32.58 53.56
C ILE A 4 -56.85 33.27 52.63
N LEU A 5 -55.62 33.43 53.10
CA LEU A 5 -54.44 33.85 52.30
C LEU A 5 -53.99 32.68 51.45
N TYR A 6 -54.32 32.72 50.15
CA TYR A 6 -53.72 31.84 49.14
C TYR A 6 -52.28 32.28 48.88
N LYS A 7 -51.34 31.49 49.37
CA LYS A 7 -49.93 31.64 49.08
C LYS A 7 -49.70 31.07 47.70
N CYS A 8 -49.66 31.92 46.65
CA CYS A 8 -49.24 31.52 45.30
C CYS A 8 -47.74 31.15 45.37
N LYS A 9 -47.45 29.86 45.33
CA LYS A 9 -46.12 29.34 45.12
C LYS A 9 -45.81 29.55 43.63
N LEU A 10 -45.04 30.58 43.29
CA LEU A 10 -44.44 30.72 41.99
C LEU A 10 -43.49 29.56 41.80
N GLU A 11 -43.94 28.50 41.14
CA GLU A 11 -43.05 27.49 40.58
C GLU A 11 -42.25 28.14 39.46
N ASN A 12 -40.96 28.37 39.71
CA ASN A 12 -40.01 28.67 38.64
C ASN A 12 -39.89 27.44 37.77
N THR A 13 -40.78 27.28 36.80
CA THR A 13 -40.57 26.34 35.71
C THR A 13 -39.37 26.84 34.89
N PRO A 14 -38.30 26.10 34.80
CA PRO A 14 -37.20 26.49 33.95
C PRO A 14 -37.75 26.68 32.54
N ASN A 15 -37.40 27.83 31.96
CA ASN A 15 -37.94 28.23 30.66
C ASN A 15 -37.43 27.20 29.63
N ALA A 16 -38.26 26.23 29.25
CA ALA A 16 -37.93 25.10 28.39
C ALA A 16 -37.25 25.55 27.07
N ASN A 17 -37.56 26.77 26.62
CA ASN A 17 -36.95 27.39 25.46
C ASN A 17 -35.45 27.74 25.69
N ILE A 18 -35.04 28.09 26.90
CA ILE A 18 -33.63 28.43 27.21
C ILE A 18 -32.83 27.15 27.31
N GLU A 19 -33.38 26.10 27.88
CA GLU A 19 -32.74 24.81 28.02
C GLU A 19 -32.54 24.11 26.65
N ASN A 20 -33.56 24.14 25.81
CA ASN A 20 -33.51 23.64 24.44
C ASN A 20 -32.47 24.41 23.58
N ARG A 21 -32.42 25.74 23.72
CA ARG A 21 -31.43 26.57 23.02
C ARG A 21 -29.98 26.27 23.48
N ARG A 22 -29.78 26.07 24.77
CA ARG A 22 -28.45 25.69 25.32
C ARG A 22 -28.04 24.31 24.84
N ASN A 23 -28.92 23.34 24.85
CA ASN A 23 -28.67 21.98 24.35
C ASN A 23 -28.36 22.00 22.83
N PHE A 24 -29.08 22.79 22.04
CA PHE A 24 -28.80 22.97 20.61
C PHE A 24 -27.41 23.56 20.36
N ILE A 25 -27.02 24.60 21.11
CA ILE A 25 -25.68 25.21 20.96
C ILE A 25 -24.57 24.21 21.34
N THR A 26 -24.76 23.41 22.39
CA THR A 26 -23.78 22.40 22.79
C THR A 26 -23.65 21.28 21.75
N ILE A 27 -24.75 20.76 21.21
CA ILE A 27 -24.74 19.74 20.16
C ILE A 27 -24.07 20.29 18.89
N PHE A 28 -24.40 21.53 18.50
CA PHE A 28 -23.81 22.18 17.34
C PHE A 28 -22.29 22.40 17.51
N SER A 29 -21.84 22.81 18.69
CA SER A 29 -20.43 22.98 19.03
C SER A 29 -19.67 21.63 18.96
N ILE A 30 -20.25 20.54 19.48
CA ILE A 30 -19.68 19.20 19.41
C ILE A 30 -19.57 18.73 17.95
N SER A 31 -20.61 18.98 17.13
CA SER A 31 -20.58 18.56 15.72
C SER A 31 -19.50 19.31 14.92
N ILE A 32 -19.30 20.60 15.17
CA ILE A 32 -18.20 21.36 14.56
C ILE A 32 -16.84 20.82 15.00
N SER A 33 -16.68 20.52 16.28
CA SER A 33 -15.43 19.94 16.80
C SER A 33 -15.12 18.59 16.16
N LEU A 34 -16.10 17.72 16.00
CA LEU A 34 -15.93 16.43 15.32
C LEU A 34 -15.56 16.61 13.83
N LEU A 35 -16.19 17.57 13.17
CA LEU A 35 -15.89 17.88 11.77
C LEU A 35 -14.44 18.39 11.61
N THR A 36 -13.99 19.28 12.49
CA THR A 36 -12.62 19.79 12.45
C THR A 36 -11.58 18.69 12.69
N ILE A 37 -11.85 17.77 13.63
CA ILE A 37 -10.98 16.61 13.89
C ILE A 37 -10.94 15.70 12.65
N ALA A 38 -12.07 15.41 12.02
CA ALA A 38 -12.14 14.59 10.82
C ALA A 38 -11.33 15.20 9.64
N ILE A 39 -11.44 16.53 9.45
CA ILE A 39 -10.67 17.25 8.44
C ILE A 39 -9.16 17.17 8.74
N LEU A 40 -8.77 17.33 10.00
CA LEU A 40 -7.37 17.28 10.41
C LEU A 40 -6.77 15.88 10.20
N LEU A 41 -7.51 14.83 10.55
CA LEU A 41 -7.13 13.44 10.29
C LEU A 41 -7.00 13.18 8.79
N TYR A 42 -7.91 13.68 7.96
CA TYR A 42 -7.82 13.58 6.51
C TYR A 42 -6.53 14.22 5.96
N PHE A 43 -6.16 15.42 6.43
CA PHE A 43 -4.92 16.07 5.99
C PHE A 43 -3.67 15.33 6.46
N ILE A 44 -3.66 14.78 7.68
CA ILE A 44 -2.54 13.96 8.18
C ILE A 44 -2.38 12.70 7.32
N MET A 45 -3.47 12.00 7.02
CA MET A 45 -3.42 10.82 6.15
C MET A 45 -2.92 11.17 4.75
N LYS A 46 -3.41 12.25 4.15
CA LYS A 46 -2.98 12.72 2.84
C LYS A 46 -1.50 13.10 2.82
N TYR A 47 -1.00 13.77 3.87
CA TYR A 47 0.41 14.14 4.00
C TYR A 47 1.31 12.89 4.11
N ASN A 48 0.97 11.94 4.97
CA ASN A 48 1.73 10.71 5.13
C ASN A 48 1.76 9.89 3.84
N PHE A 49 0.64 9.83 3.13
CA PHE A 49 0.57 9.16 1.83
C PHE A 49 1.49 9.82 0.79
N ALA A 50 1.45 11.15 0.66
CA ALA A 50 2.31 11.89 -0.27
C ALA A 50 3.80 11.71 0.07
N LYS A 51 4.15 11.71 1.37
CA LYS A 51 5.51 11.45 1.83
C LYS A 51 6.01 10.08 1.40
N ASN A 52 5.22 9.02 1.61
CA ASN A 52 5.59 7.66 1.25
C ASN A 52 5.74 7.48 -0.28
N SER A 53 4.85 8.07 -1.07
CA SER A 53 4.95 8.09 -2.53
C SER A 53 6.24 8.77 -3.01
N ASN A 54 6.62 9.90 -2.41
CA ASN A 54 7.86 10.62 -2.76
C ASN A 54 9.10 9.79 -2.44
N ILE A 55 9.13 9.08 -1.30
CA ILE A 55 10.24 8.18 -0.95
C ILE A 55 10.38 7.08 -2.01
N SER A 56 9.31 6.42 -2.38
CA SER A 56 9.32 5.37 -3.39
C SER A 56 9.82 5.89 -4.75
N GLN A 57 9.34 7.05 -5.21
CA GLN A 57 9.78 7.65 -6.47
C GLN A 57 11.25 8.11 -6.44
N ASN A 58 11.74 8.62 -5.32
CA ASN A 58 13.15 8.95 -5.15
C ASN A 58 14.05 7.70 -5.25
N ILE A 59 13.61 6.58 -4.68
CA ILE A 59 14.33 5.31 -4.80
C ILE A 59 14.38 4.86 -6.27
N VAL A 60 13.26 4.96 -7.01
CA VAL A 60 13.21 4.63 -8.44
C VAL A 60 14.14 5.51 -9.25
N SER A 61 14.15 6.83 -9.03
CA SER A 61 15.02 7.77 -9.75
C SER A 61 16.50 7.48 -9.49
N ASN A 62 16.87 7.24 -8.23
CA ASN A 62 18.25 6.90 -7.87
C ASN A 62 18.69 5.54 -8.44
N PHE A 63 17.77 4.56 -8.48
CA PHE A 63 18.03 3.27 -9.11
C PHE A 63 18.28 3.43 -10.61
N ASN A 64 17.44 4.16 -11.34
CA ASN A 64 17.58 4.41 -12.77
C ASN A 64 18.88 5.14 -13.09
N ILE A 65 19.29 6.14 -12.28
CA ILE A 65 20.55 6.85 -12.45
C ILE A 65 21.71 5.88 -12.28
N LYS A 66 21.71 5.02 -11.26
CA LYS A 66 22.78 4.06 -11.02
C LYS A 66 22.94 3.05 -12.17
N THR A 67 21.82 2.55 -12.72
CA THR A 67 21.85 1.60 -13.85
C THR A 67 22.34 2.24 -15.15
N LEU A 68 22.03 3.51 -15.40
CA LEU A 68 22.51 4.26 -16.57
C LEU A 68 24.00 4.63 -16.48
N TYR A 69 24.54 4.80 -15.28
CA TYR A 69 25.96 5.14 -15.06
C TYR A 69 26.85 3.91 -14.87
N SER A 70 26.30 2.72 -14.66
CA SER A 70 27.10 1.47 -14.51
C SER A 70 27.86 1.08 -15.78
N ASP A 71 27.50 1.62 -16.94
CA ASP A 71 28.21 1.38 -18.20
C ASP A 71 29.52 2.17 -18.35
N ASN A 72 29.83 3.12 -17.46
CA ASN A 72 30.95 4.05 -17.73
C ASN A 72 31.87 4.46 -16.57
N THR A 73 31.83 3.93 -15.37
CA THR A 73 32.91 4.22 -14.38
C THR A 73 32.84 3.33 -13.14
N ASN A 74 34.02 2.92 -12.65
CA ASN A 74 34.26 2.41 -11.31
C ASN A 74 33.72 3.36 -10.23
N TYR A 75 32.46 3.25 -9.86
CA TYR A 75 31.92 3.99 -8.74
C TYR A 75 31.83 3.07 -7.52
N ASN A 76 32.55 3.49 -6.45
CA ASN A 76 32.60 2.80 -5.17
C ASN A 76 31.22 2.37 -4.69
N SER A 77 31.04 1.08 -4.56
CA SER A 77 29.85 0.37 -4.05
C SER A 77 29.68 0.51 -2.52
N SER A 78 29.87 1.68 -1.96
CA SER A 78 29.83 1.91 -0.51
C SER A 78 28.43 2.15 0.08
N LEU A 79 27.36 2.03 -0.72
CA LEU A 79 25.97 2.18 -0.24
C LEU A 79 25.13 0.88 -0.34
N ILE A 80 25.74 -0.23 -0.75
CA ILE A 80 25.15 -1.57 -0.66
C ILE A 80 26.23 -2.50 -0.14
N SER A 81 26.68 -2.29 1.08
CA SER A 81 27.49 -3.29 1.79
C SER A 81 26.52 -4.39 2.27
N SER A 82 26.68 -5.55 1.68
CA SER A 82 25.90 -6.77 1.85
C SER A 82 26.15 -7.50 3.18
N GLU A 83 26.41 -6.82 4.28
CA GLU A 83 26.78 -7.50 5.54
C GLU A 83 25.83 -7.24 6.72
N ASP A 84 24.80 -6.40 6.58
CA ASP A 84 23.79 -6.28 7.62
C ASP A 84 22.37 -6.50 7.03
N TYR A 85 21.94 -7.76 7.01
CA TYR A 85 20.57 -8.16 6.61
C TYR A 85 19.48 -7.73 7.60
N SER A 86 19.82 -6.92 8.60
CA SER A 86 18.87 -6.45 9.63
C SER A 86 17.98 -5.32 9.12
N GLU A 87 18.40 -4.55 8.12
CA GLU A 87 17.64 -3.45 7.56
C GLU A 87 17.05 -3.79 6.19
N PRO A 88 15.81 -3.36 5.91
CA PRO A 88 15.19 -3.59 4.61
C PRO A 88 15.90 -2.80 3.51
N PHE A 89 16.22 -3.46 2.40
CA PHE A 89 16.89 -2.88 1.24
C PHE A 89 16.13 -3.15 -0.06
N VAL A 90 16.49 -2.43 -1.13
CA VAL A 90 15.89 -2.62 -2.46
C VAL A 90 16.58 -3.79 -3.15
N ILE A 91 15.79 -4.76 -3.60
CA ILE A 91 16.28 -5.94 -4.34
C ILE A 91 16.11 -5.81 -5.86
N GLY A 92 15.35 -4.81 -6.33
CA GLY A 92 15.10 -4.61 -7.75
C GLY A 92 13.93 -3.65 -7.99
N LEU A 93 13.47 -3.57 -9.25
CA LEU A 93 12.27 -2.82 -9.64
C LEU A 93 11.26 -3.72 -10.34
N ILE A 94 9.99 -3.43 -10.14
CA ILE A 94 8.88 -3.95 -10.94
C ILE A 94 8.32 -2.85 -11.83
N GLU A 95 8.16 -3.13 -13.12
CA GLU A 95 7.51 -2.25 -14.09
C GLU A 95 6.39 -3.00 -14.78
N ILE A 96 5.19 -2.40 -14.83
CA ILE A 96 4.02 -2.92 -15.56
C ILE A 96 3.46 -1.78 -16.38
N GLU A 97 3.86 -1.71 -17.65
CA GLU A 97 3.49 -0.62 -18.57
C GLU A 97 1.98 -0.47 -18.73
N LYS A 98 1.26 -1.57 -18.85
CA LYS A 98 -0.20 -1.57 -19.06
C LYS A 98 -0.98 -0.79 -17.99
N ILE A 99 -0.51 -0.76 -16.77
CA ILE A 99 -1.14 -0.05 -15.66
C ILE A 99 -0.30 1.14 -15.18
N ASN A 100 0.78 1.45 -15.91
CA ASN A 100 1.67 2.59 -15.69
C ASN A 100 2.22 2.65 -14.26
N ILE A 101 2.81 1.55 -13.80
CA ILE A 101 3.48 1.48 -12.50
C ILE A 101 4.96 1.12 -12.65
N VAL A 102 5.79 1.80 -11.84
CA VAL A 102 7.18 1.46 -11.60
C VAL A 102 7.43 1.62 -10.10
N TYR A 103 7.84 0.53 -9.42
CA TYR A 103 8.10 0.54 -7.98
C TYR A 103 9.37 -0.23 -7.64
N PRO A 104 10.15 0.21 -6.63
CA PRO A 104 11.19 -0.63 -6.05
C PRO A 104 10.55 -1.82 -5.34
N ILE A 105 11.24 -2.95 -5.35
CA ILE A 105 10.88 -4.14 -4.59
C ILE A 105 11.74 -4.17 -3.34
N LEU A 106 11.13 -4.16 -2.16
CA LEU A 106 11.85 -4.24 -0.89
C LEU A 106 12.14 -5.70 -0.51
N SER A 107 13.26 -5.95 0.17
CA SER A 107 13.80 -7.29 0.45
C SER A 107 12.93 -8.15 1.36
N THR A 108 12.12 -7.54 2.19
CA THR A 108 11.23 -8.20 3.15
C THR A 108 9.91 -7.45 3.26
N SER A 109 8.88 -8.13 3.77
CA SER A 109 7.54 -7.54 3.94
C SER A 109 7.23 -7.31 5.42
N SER A 110 6.78 -6.10 5.72
CA SER A 110 6.12 -5.72 6.97
C SER A 110 5.00 -4.74 6.66
N GLU A 111 4.12 -4.48 7.61
CA GLU A 111 3.03 -3.53 7.41
C GLU A 111 3.53 -2.12 7.03
N ASP A 112 4.62 -1.66 7.65
CA ASP A 112 5.17 -0.35 7.37
C ASP A 112 5.92 -0.29 6.02
N LEU A 113 6.63 -1.34 5.65
CA LEU A 113 7.31 -1.43 4.36
C LEU A 113 6.31 -1.51 3.19
N LEU A 114 5.23 -2.24 3.35
CA LEU A 114 4.15 -2.32 2.35
C LEU A 114 3.48 -0.96 2.09
N LYS A 115 3.49 -0.04 3.06
CA LYS A 115 3.05 1.35 2.87
C LYS A 115 4.00 2.15 1.97
N LEU A 116 5.28 1.78 1.94
CA LEU A 116 6.30 2.45 1.13
C LEU A 116 6.33 1.92 -0.30
N SER A 117 6.34 0.60 -0.47
CA SER A 117 6.50 -0.05 -1.77
C SER A 117 6.06 -1.51 -1.75
N PRO A 118 5.86 -2.15 -2.92
CA PRO A 118 5.76 -3.60 -3.00
C PRO A 118 6.98 -4.29 -2.40
N CYS A 119 6.76 -5.41 -1.71
CA CYS A 119 7.76 -6.13 -0.94
C CYS A 119 7.87 -7.58 -1.38
N ARG A 120 9.08 -8.14 -1.33
CA ARG A 120 9.28 -9.59 -1.41
C ARG A 120 8.60 -10.25 -0.22
N PHE A 121 7.63 -11.08 -0.51
CA PHE A 121 6.90 -11.86 0.48
C PHE A 121 7.52 -13.25 0.67
N ALA A 122 7.95 -13.88 -0.43
CA ALA A 122 8.60 -15.20 -0.43
C ALA A 122 9.38 -15.42 -1.72
N GLY A 123 10.23 -16.44 -1.75
CA GLY A 123 10.92 -16.88 -2.96
C GLY A 123 12.32 -16.28 -3.14
N PRO A 124 12.95 -16.50 -4.31
CA PRO A 124 14.31 -16.10 -4.60
C PRO A 124 14.44 -14.59 -4.83
N MET A 125 15.66 -14.12 -5.13
CA MET A 125 15.92 -12.78 -5.61
C MET A 125 15.40 -12.57 -7.04
N PRO A 126 15.24 -11.31 -7.50
CA PRO A 126 14.82 -11.01 -8.87
C PRO A 126 15.62 -11.77 -9.92
N ASN A 127 14.90 -12.30 -10.91
CA ASN A 127 15.48 -12.99 -12.07
C ASN A 127 16.21 -14.32 -11.77
N GLU A 128 16.05 -14.88 -10.60
CA GLU A 128 16.53 -16.23 -10.23
C GLU A 128 15.48 -17.32 -10.50
N ILE A 129 15.92 -18.58 -10.47
CA ILE A 129 15.04 -19.75 -10.60
C ILE A 129 14.19 -19.89 -9.34
N GLY A 130 12.89 -20.10 -9.50
CA GLY A 130 11.90 -20.19 -8.44
C GLY A 130 10.76 -19.22 -8.66
N ASN A 131 9.93 -19.00 -7.63
CA ASN A 131 8.76 -18.14 -7.68
C ASN A 131 8.98 -16.94 -6.73
N LEU A 132 9.40 -15.81 -7.29
CA LEU A 132 9.48 -14.55 -6.55
C LEU A 132 8.07 -14.01 -6.28
N CYS A 133 7.62 -14.10 -5.04
CA CYS A 133 6.32 -13.61 -4.60
C CYS A 133 6.46 -12.17 -4.10
N ILE A 134 5.72 -11.25 -4.71
CA ILE A 134 5.73 -9.83 -4.40
C ILE A 134 4.35 -9.43 -3.89
N ALA A 135 4.28 -8.95 -2.65
CA ALA A 135 3.08 -8.41 -2.05
C ALA A 135 3.04 -6.88 -2.19
N GLY A 136 1.87 -6.32 -2.40
CA GLY A 136 1.67 -4.88 -2.46
C GLY A 136 0.24 -4.50 -2.07
N HIS A 137 0.05 -3.29 -1.56
CA HIS A 137 -1.28 -2.79 -1.22
C HIS A 137 -2.14 -2.55 -2.47
N ASN A 138 -3.45 -2.75 -2.31
CA ASN A 138 -4.47 -2.36 -3.27
C ASN A 138 -5.09 -1.02 -2.82
N TYR A 139 -4.45 0.07 -3.19
CA TYR A 139 -4.94 1.40 -2.84
C TYR A 139 -6.02 1.89 -3.82
N ALA A 140 -7.08 2.50 -3.30
CA ALA A 140 -8.18 3.05 -4.09
C ALA A 140 -7.77 4.16 -5.08
N ASN A 141 -6.62 4.81 -4.85
CA ASN A 141 -6.02 5.78 -5.77
C ASN A 141 -5.14 5.14 -6.85
N ASN A 142 -5.20 3.83 -6.99
CA ASN A 142 -4.50 3.04 -7.99
C ASN A 142 -2.96 2.99 -7.84
N THR A 143 -2.42 3.34 -6.67
CA THR A 143 -0.99 3.18 -6.39
C THR A 143 -0.68 1.75 -5.95
N HIS A 144 0.61 1.39 -5.95
CA HIS A 144 1.13 0.03 -5.75
C HIS A 144 0.42 -0.97 -6.67
N PHE A 145 -0.31 -1.93 -6.12
CA PHE A 145 -1.04 -2.94 -6.87
C PHE A 145 -2.56 -2.64 -6.99
N GLY A 146 -2.94 -1.36 -6.86
CA GLY A 146 -4.33 -0.93 -6.93
C GLY A 146 -5.02 -1.13 -8.29
N LYS A 147 -4.28 -1.56 -9.32
CA LYS A 147 -4.80 -1.84 -10.67
C LYS A 147 -4.43 -3.22 -11.21
N ILE A 148 -3.90 -4.14 -10.41
CA ILE A 148 -3.51 -5.43 -10.97
C ILE A 148 -4.69 -6.32 -11.37
N ASP A 149 -5.89 -5.99 -10.93
CA ASP A 149 -7.14 -6.64 -11.31
C ASP A 149 -7.54 -6.39 -12.77
N VAL A 150 -7.02 -5.32 -13.41
CA VAL A 150 -7.27 -5.04 -14.84
C VAL A 150 -6.30 -5.76 -15.79
N LEU A 151 -5.30 -6.46 -15.24
CA LEU A 151 -4.36 -7.26 -16.03
C LEU A 151 -5.04 -8.49 -16.62
N ASN A 152 -4.50 -8.98 -17.74
CA ASN A 152 -5.00 -10.17 -18.41
C ASN A 152 -3.85 -11.16 -18.68
N LYS A 153 -4.21 -12.42 -18.91
CA LYS A 153 -3.25 -13.43 -19.38
C LYS A 153 -2.64 -12.95 -20.70
N GLY A 154 -1.32 -12.99 -20.78
CA GLY A 154 -0.55 -12.49 -21.91
C GLY A 154 0.09 -11.13 -21.70
N ASP A 155 -0.35 -10.33 -20.73
CA ASP A 155 0.29 -9.06 -20.38
C ASP A 155 1.71 -9.29 -19.83
N LEU A 156 2.54 -8.26 -19.92
CA LEU A 156 3.96 -8.33 -19.62
C LEU A 156 4.29 -7.55 -18.34
N ILE A 157 5.19 -8.13 -17.57
CA ILE A 157 5.76 -7.55 -16.37
C ILE A 157 7.27 -7.57 -16.54
N LYS A 158 7.95 -6.44 -16.32
CA LYS A 158 9.41 -6.36 -16.28
C LYS A 158 9.88 -6.36 -14.83
N ILE A 159 10.87 -7.18 -14.54
CA ILE A 159 11.57 -7.19 -13.25
C ILE A 159 13.04 -6.90 -13.50
N TYR A 160 13.53 -5.84 -12.87
CA TYR A 160 14.94 -5.46 -12.87
C TYR A 160 15.59 -5.97 -11.59
N ASP A 161 16.81 -6.50 -11.71
CA ASP A 161 17.66 -6.78 -10.57
C ASP A 161 18.46 -5.54 -10.14
N VAL A 162 19.24 -5.63 -9.06
CA VAL A 162 20.05 -4.51 -8.53
C VAL A 162 21.18 -4.08 -9.47
N ASN A 163 21.53 -4.89 -10.46
CA ASN A 163 22.54 -4.58 -11.47
C ASN A 163 21.94 -3.92 -12.72
N GLY A 164 20.60 -3.75 -12.76
CA GLY A 164 19.88 -3.19 -13.89
C GLY A 164 19.55 -4.20 -15.00
N ASN A 165 19.93 -5.47 -14.86
CA ASN A 165 19.48 -6.49 -15.79
C ASN A 165 18.01 -6.76 -15.57
N PHE A 166 17.26 -6.98 -16.65
CA PHE A 166 15.85 -7.27 -16.53
C PHE A 166 15.42 -8.51 -17.29
N LEU A 167 14.34 -9.12 -16.82
CA LEU A 167 13.59 -10.14 -17.52
C LEU A 167 12.14 -9.72 -17.71
N ILE A 168 11.57 -10.19 -18.82
CA ILE A 168 10.16 -10.01 -19.12
C ILE A 168 9.43 -11.28 -18.75
N TYR A 169 8.42 -11.12 -17.90
CA TYR A 169 7.53 -12.18 -17.44
C TYR A 169 6.17 -12.01 -18.12
N LYS A 170 5.67 -13.08 -18.73
CA LYS A 170 4.34 -13.11 -19.35
C LYS A 170 3.34 -13.69 -18.37
N ILE A 171 2.24 -12.99 -18.13
CA ILE A 171 1.16 -13.46 -17.26
C ILE A 171 0.51 -14.70 -17.87
N TYR A 172 0.46 -15.80 -17.12
CA TYR A 172 -0.16 -17.03 -17.54
C TYR A 172 -1.41 -17.39 -16.71
N ASP A 173 -1.53 -16.84 -15.49
CA ASP A 173 -2.70 -17.07 -14.65
C ASP A 173 -3.04 -15.89 -13.78
N ILE A 174 -4.35 -15.67 -13.56
CA ILE A 174 -4.91 -14.66 -12.67
C ILE A 174 -6.12 -15.28 -12.00
N TYR A 175 -6.14 -15.23 -10.67
CA TYR A 175 -7.23 -15.80 -9.90
C TYR A 175 -7.37 -15.13 -8.54
N GLU A 176 -8.48 -15.41 -7.88
CA GLU A 176 -8.74 -14.99 -6.51
C GLU A 176 -8.65 -16.20 -5.58
N THR A 177 -8.08 -15.99 -4.39
CA THR A 177 -7.97 -17.02 -3.36
C THR A 177 -8.28 -16.43 -1.98
N LYS A 178 -8.56 -17.30 -1.01
CA LYS A 178 -8.81 -16.89 0.38
C LYS A 178 -7.58 -16.20 0.97
N TYR A 179 -7.80 -15.25 1.89
CA TYR A 179 -6.72 -14.47 2.51
C TYR A 179 -5.64 -15.31 3.20
N ASN A 180 -5.97 -16.49 3.67
CA ASN A 180 -5.07 -17.43 4.38
C ASN A 180 -4.53 -18.57 3.50
N ASP A 181 -4.87 -18.60 2.21
CA ASP A 181 -4.32 -19.57 1.27
C ASP A 181 -2.99 -19.06 0.71
N LEU A 182 -1.91 -19.73 1.09
CA LEU A 182 -0.55 -19.43 0.64
C LEU A 182 -0.06 -20.36 -0.48
N SER A 183 -0.92 -21.17 -1.08
CA SER A 183 -0.56 -22.12 -2.17
C SER A 183 0.07 -21.41 -3.37
N CYS A 184 -0.26 -20.13 -3.60
CA CYS A 184 0.33 -19.31 -4.65
C CYS A 184 1.85 -19.08 -4.46
N THR A 185 2.38 -19.27 -3.25
CA THR A 185 3.80 -19.08 -2.94
C THR A 185 4.66 -20.32 -3.16
N ASN A 186 4.08 -21.41 -3.68
CA ASN A 186 4.82 -22.64 -3.95
C ASN A 186 6.04 -22.37 -4.83
N GLN A 187 7.21 -22.92 -4.41
CA GLN A 187 8.50 -22.72 -5.06
C GLN A 187 8.84 -23.78 -6.11
N ASN A 188 8.01 -24.80 -6.27
CA ASN A 188 8.21 -25.80 -7.32
C ASN A 188 7.80 -25.24 -8.68
N THR A 189 8.74 -24.67 -9.40
CA THR A 189 8.54 -24.06 -10.73
C THR A 189 9.11 -24.92 -11.87
N ASN A 190 9.54 -26.16 -11.58
CA ASN A 190 10.23 -27.04 -12.55
C ASN A 190 11.43 -26.35 -13.24
N GLY A 191 12.20 -25.59 -12.45
CA GLY A 191 13.39 -24.87 -12.94
C GLY A 191 13.07 -23.58 -13.72
N MET A 192 11.82 -23.13 -13.72
CA MET A 192 11.43 -21.89 -14.36
C MET A 192 11.62 -20.68 -13.43
N LYS A 193 11.79 -19.51 -14.02
CA LYS A 193 11.75 -18.23 -13.32
C LYS A 193 10.33 -17.73 -13.36
N GLU A 194 9.68 -17.67 -12.21
CA GLU A 194 8.29 -17.23 -12.06
C GLU A 194 8.21 -16.06 -11.09
N ILE A 195 7.16 -15.27 -11.24
CA ILE A 195 6.75 -14.25 -10.27
C ILE A 195 5.29 -14.42 -9.94
N THR A 196 4.94 -14.10 -8.70
CA THR A 196 3.57 -14.06 -8.21
C THR A 196 3.32 -12.71 -7.56
N LEU A 197 2.41 -11.91 -8.12
CA LEU A 197 1.95 -10.67 -7.48
C LEU A 197 0.75 -10.99 -6.61
N ILE A 198 0.73 -10.43 -5.40
CA ILE A 198 -0.30 -10.69 -4.39
C ILE A 198 -0.81 -9.35 -3.85
N THR A 199 -2.11 -9.14 -3.90
CA THR A 199 -2.76 -7.97 -3.29
C THR A 199 -4.10 -8.34 -2.65
N CYS A 200 -4.67 -7.42 -1.85
CA CYS A 200 -6.00 -7.61 -1.28
C CYS A 200 -7.09 -7.32 -2.32
N ASN A 201 -8.15 -8.11 -2.31
CA ASN A 201 -9.42 -7.70 -2.90
C ASN A 201 -10.18 -6.87 -1.87
N ASN A 202 -10.34 -5.56 -2.13
CA ASN A 202 -10.96 -4.62 -1.18
C ASN A 202 -12.48 -4.85 -1.00
N ILE A 203 -13.11 -5.68 -1.84
CA ILE A 203 -14.56 -5.94 -1.79
C ILE A 203 -14.87 -7.05 -0.77
N ASN A 204 -14.09 -8.12 -0.77
CA ASN A 204 -14.42 -9.34 -0.01
C ASN A 204 -13.29 -9.81 0.92
N GLY A 205 -12.16 -9.08 0.98
CA GLY A 205 -11.01 -9.39 1.82
C GLY A 205 -10.13 -10.56 1.35
N ASN A 206 -10.46 -11.18 0.23
CA ASN A 206 -9.65 -12.22 -0.40
C ASN A 206 -8.34 -11.67 -0.98
N ARG A 207 -7.56 -12.51 -1.65
CA ARG A 207 -6.34 -12.13 -2.36
C ARG A 207 -6.54 -12.24 -3.87
N ILE A 208 -6.13 -11.22 -4.60
CA ILE A 208 -5.94 -11.27 -6.05
C ILE A 208 -4.51 -11.73 -6.28
N VAL A 209 -4.36 -12.78 -7.09
CA VAL A 209 -3.07 -13.40 -7.42
C VAL A 209 -2.85 -13.34 -8.92
N VAL A 210 -1.70 -12.79 -9.33
CA VAL A 210 -1.26 -12.74 -10.72
C VAL A 210 0.03 -13.54 -10.84
N LYS A 211 0.03 -14.59 -11.67
CA LYS A 211 1.20 -15.43 -11.92
C LYS A 211 1.77 -15.19 -13.30
N ALA A 212 3.07 -14.95 -13.35
CA ALA A 212 3.77 -14.74 -14.62
C ALA A 212 5.08 -15.53 -14.67
N ARG A 213 5.54 -15.84 -15.88
CA ARG A 213 6.71 -16.67 -16.14
C ARG A 213 7.60 -16.03 -17.18
N ALA A 214 8.92 -16.04 -16.95
CA ALA A 214 9.87 -15.64 -17.95
C ALA A 214 9.98 -16.69 -19.07
N ASN A 215 10.17 -16.24 -20.32
CA ASN A 215 10.43 -17.16 -21.42
C ASN A 215 11.72 -17.94 -21.15
N LYS A 216 11.74 -19.24 -21.47
CA LYS A 216 12.98 -19.99 -21.56
C LYS A 216 13.84 -19.35 -22.66
N LYS A 217 15.03 -18.91 -22.28
CA LYS A 217 16.08 -18.67 -23.28
C LYS A 217 16.60 -19.97 -23.79
#